data_69e58bd478b0dfe0bb04e900ca3c7256
#
_entry.id   69e58bd478b0dfe0bb04e900ca3c7256
#
_cell.length_a   1.000
_cell.length_b   1.000
_cell.length_c   1.000
_cell.angle_alpha   90.00
_cell.angle_beta   90.00
_cell.angle_gamma   90.00
#
_symmetry.space_group_name_H-M   'P 1'
#
loop_
_entity.id
_entity.type
_entity.pdbx_description
1 polymer ?
#
loop_
_entity_poly.entity_id
_entity_poly.type
_entity_poly.pdbx_seq_one_letter_code
_entity_poly.pdbx_strand_id
1 'polypeptide(L)'
;MDKNLYSAAAGAVRGGKRKKNRIRATVALALAAVFLALVLVDLFAFPLEYLWAFAYAPDIPPRGGGELRVHFVDVGQGDCTIVEFPDGKSMIVDGGDGSEETRMRAIGYCRALGIDAFDTAVLTHTDADHAGGLDDVLNCFGAKLVYSPFLNGREGDTAFAAFLKAAADAGAEVRLSQMFEAGVSRTQENFYYWMMLSPFSPEIADLPAGSEEESTNDLSAVIYLEYAGRALLLTGDASAAVEDRLVDAYAATGGAAFEWAEQAPWGDVLLCPKLEELDFLKAGHHGSGNSTGEALAKLCRPQNLFVSCGAGNGYGHPSLACIGNVLAANPRAEIYRTDELGSIMLTVKADGAYSVGCVG
;
A
#
# COMPACT_ATOMS: atom_id res chain seq x y z
N MET A 1 33.96 76.99 19.36
CA MET A 1 33.61 75.93 18.46
C MET A 1 33.11 74.74 19.27
N ASP A 2 31.87 74.39 19.04
CA ASP A 2 30.91 73.79 19.96
C ASP A 2 31.17 72.27 20.28
N LYS A 3 31.64 71.98 21.47
CA LYS A 3 31.77 70.61 21.98
C LYS A 3 30.38 69.90 22.08
N ASN A 4 29.27 70.63 22.08
CA ASN A 4 27.92 70.11 22.18
C ASN A 4 27.41 69.48 20.89
N LEU A 5 27.85 69.94 19.71
CA LEU A 5 27.48 69.35 18.41
C LEU A 5 28.09 67.98 18.18
N TYR A 6 29.33 67.74 18.62
CA TYR A 6 30.00 66.46 18.52
C TYR A 6 29.41 65.43 19.46
N SER A 7 28.93 65.81 20.63
CA SER A 7 28.27 64.94 21.59
C SER A 7 26.90 64.45 21.10
N ALA A 8 26.11 65.33 20.49
CA ALA A 8 24.80 64.99 19.94
C ALA A 8 24.91 64.01 18.72
N ALA A 9 25.89 64.27 17.82
CA ALA A 9 26.14 63.39 16.68
C ALA A 9 26.63 61.99 17.09
N ALA A 10 27.50 61.89 18.09
CA ALA A 10 27.99 60.63 18.65
C ALA A 10 26.86 59.84 19.35
N GLY A 11 25.93 60.51 20.02
CA GLY A 11 24.71 59.93 20.64
C GLY A 11 23.75 59.32 19.61
N ALA A 12 23.51 60.06 18.51
CA ALA A 12 22.62 59.59 17.43
C ALA A 12 23.22 58.40 16.69
N VAL A 13 24.52 58.37 16.43
CA VAL A 13 25.18 57.19 15.79
C VAL A 13 25.18 55.97 16.72
N ARG A 14 25.38 56.16 18.01
CA ARG A 14 25.28 55.06 19.02
C ARG A 14 23.84 54.54 19.16
N GLY A 15 22.85 55.43 19.12
CA GLY A 15 21.42 55.05 19.14
C GLY A 15 21.02 54.26 17.91
N GLY A 16 21.49 54.65 16.73
CA GLY A 16 21.23 53.95 15.46
C GLY A 16 21.87 52.54 15.43
N LYS A 17 23.09 52.40 15.92
CA LYS A 17 23.74 51.09 16.04
C LYS A 17 23.03 50.18 17.04
N ARG A 18 22.58 50.70 18.21
CA ARG A 18 21.82 49.91 19.20
C ARG A 18 20.47 49.45 18.64
N LYS A 19 19.75 50.29 17.88
CA LYS A 19 18.49 49.98 17.25
C LYS A 19 18.68 48.88 16.17
N LYS A 20 19.71 48.98 15.31
CA LYS A 20 20.07 47.96 14.32
C LYS A 20 20.43 46.60 15.00
N ASN A 21 21.19 46.62 16.08
CA ASN A 21 21.55 45.43 16.79
C ASN A 21 20.36 44.74 17.47
N ARG A 22 19.40 45.54 18.02
CA ARG A 22 18.14 45.00 18.58
C ARG A 22 17.31 44.35 17.48
N ILE A 23 17.13 44.99 16.32
CA ILE A 23 16.41 44.41 15.19
C ILE A 23 17.05 43.09 14.74
N ARG A 24 18.39 43.07 14.59
CA ARG A 24 19.10 41.85 14.22
C ARG A 24 18.93 40.73 15.25
N ALA A 25 18.98 41.05 16.54
CA ALA A 25 18.76 40.07 17.61
C ALA A 25 17.31 39.56 17.60
N THR A 26 16.32 40.42 17.40
CA THR A 26 14.90 40.00 17.28
C THR A 26 14.68 39.09 16.07
N VAL A 27 15.26 39.44 14.91
CA VAL A 27 15.17 38.60 13.70
C VAL A 27 15.85 37.25 13.92
N ALA A 28 17.05 37.21 14.55
CA ALA A 28 17.74 35.99 14.86
C ALA A 28 16.96 35.08 15.82
N LEU A 29 16.34 35.67 16.85
CA LEU A 29 15.47 34.93 17.78
C LEU A 29 14.19 34.39 17.08
N ALA A 30 13.59 35.17 16.19
CA ALA A 30 12.44 34.71 15.41
C ALA A 30 12.81 33.55 14.49
N LEU A 31 13.96 33.65 13.79
CA LEU A 31 14.45 32.55 12.95
C LEU A 31 14.78 31.30 13.76
N ALA A 32 15.41 31.46 14.94
CA ALA A 32 15.68 30.33 15.84
C ALA A 32 14.40 29.67 16.34
N ALA A 33 13.36 30.46 16.66
CA ALA A 33 12.05 29.92 17.06
C ALA A 33 11.35 29.17 15.91
N VAL A 34 11.42 29.69 14.69
CA VAL A 34 10.89 29.01 13.50
C VAL A 34 11.66 27.72 13.26
N PHE A 35 12.98 27.74 13.31
CA PHE A 35 13.82 26.54 13.16
C PHE A 35 13.48 25.48 14.21
N LEU A 36 13.36 25.89 15.48
CA LEU A 36 12.97 24.97 16.55
C LEU A 36 11.56 24.39 16.32
N ALA A 37 10.62 25.21 15.88
CA ALA A 37 9.27 24.73 15.56
C ALA A 37 9.29 23.70 14.41
N LEU A 38 10.09 23.94 13.36
CA LEU A 38 10.27 22.97 12.26
C LEU A 38 10.89 21.66 12.76
N VAL A 39 11.92 21.73 13.60
CA VAL A 39 12.53 20.52 14.21
C VAL A 39 11.52 19.75 15.06
N LEU A 40 10.68 20.45 15.81
CA LEU A 40 9.65 19.80 16.62
C LEU A 40 8.56 19.16 15.75
N VAL A 41 8.18 19.80 14.65
CA VAL A 41 7.25 19.20 13.68
C VAL A 41 7.86 17.94 13.06
N ASP A 42 9.10 18.00 12.62
CA ASP A 42 9.82 16.87 12.03
C ASP A 42 9.93 15.68 12.98
N LEU A 43 10.26 15.95 14.26
CA LEU A 43 10.46 14.89 15.26
C LEU A 43 9.19 14.31 15.85
N PHE A 44 8.10 15.10 15.92
CA PHE A 44 6.92 14.73 16.73
C PHE A 44 5.60 14.75 15.98
N ALA A 45 5.53 15.34 14.79
CA ALA A 45 4.29 15.49 14.07
C ALA A 45 4.33 14.86 12.68
N PHE A 46 5.33 15.19 11.85
CA PHE A 46 5.43 14.71 10.49
C PHE A 46 6.82 14.96 9.90
N PRO A 47 7.50 13.96 9.30
CA PRO A 47 8.80 14.14 8.69
C PRO A 47 8.76 15.18 7.57
N LEU A 48 9.58 16.25 7.69
CA LEU A 48 9.56 17.38 6.76
C LEU A 48 10.02 17.01 5.35
N GLU A 49 10.75 15.91 5.20
CA GLU A 49 11.17 15.39 3.91
C GLU A 49 9.99 15.01 3.01
N TYR A 50 8.83 14.67 3.60
CA TYR A 50 7.61 14.31 2.87
C TYR A 50 6.62 15.48 2.66
N LEU A 51 7.04 16.72 2.95
CA LEU A 51 6.15 17.89 2.74
C LEU A 51 5.66 18.01 1.31
N TRP A 52 6.48 17.63 0.33
CA TRP A 52 6.12 17.69 -1.09
C TRP A 52 5.03 16.67 -1.48
N ALA A 53 4.77 15.65 -0.66
CA ALA A 53 3.70 14.69 -0.91
C ALA A 53 2.32 15.35 -1.01
N PHE A 54 2.12 16.53 -0.39
CA PHE A 54 0.88 17.30 -0.57
C PHE A 54 0.62 17.73 -2.03
N ALA A 55 1.68 17.88 -2.83
CA ALA A 55 1.52 18.20 -4.25
C ALA A 55 1.04 17.02 -5.10
N TYR A 56 1.14 15.82 -4.56
CA TYR A 56 0.71 14.57 -5.20
C TYR A 56 -0.61 14.03 -4.62
N ALA A 57 -1.22 14.76 -3.68
CA ALA A 57 -2.51 14.36 -3.11
C ALA A 57 -3.62 14.54 -4.15
N PRO A 58 -4.30 13.47 -4.59
CA PRO A 58 -5.40 13.57 -5.53
C PRO A 58 -6.68 14.09 -4.87
N ASP A 59 -7.63 14.53 -5.69
CA ASP A 59 -8.98 14.85 -5.22
C ASP A 59 -9.82 13.56 -5.15
N ILE A 60 -10.00 13.06 -3.94
CA ILE A 60 -10.76 11.82 -3.70
C ILE A 60 -12.12 12.19 -3.12
N PRO A 61 -13.23 11.72 -3.72
CA PRO A 61 -14.55 12.01 -3.18
C PRO A 61 -14.72 11.42 -1.78
N PRO A 62 -15.44 12.10 -0.87
CA PRO A 62 -15.71 11.59 0.47
C PRO A 62 -16.31 10.19 0.43
N ARG A 63 -15.89 9.31 1.36
CA ARG A 63 -16.42 7.96 1.46
C ARG A 63 -17.84 7.98 2.01
N GLY A 64 -18.76 7.23 1.37
CA GLY A 64 -20.09 6.95 1.88
C GLY A 64 -20.07 5.96 3.05
N GLY A 65 -21.08 5.99 3.90
CA GLY A 65 -21.23 5.00 4.97
C GLY A 65 -21.43 3.59 4.41
N GLY A 66 -20.73 2.59 4.96
CA GLY A 66 -20.86 1.19 4.53
C GLY A 66 -20.23 0.89 3.16
N GLU A 67 -19.35 1.74 2.64
CA GLU A 67 -18.59 1.47 1.42
C GLU A 67 -17.27 0.79 1.75
N LEU A 68 -16.95 -0.27 1.00
CA LEU A 68 -15.59 -0.76 0.83
C LEU A 68 -14.97 -0.03 -0.36
N ARG A 69 -13.76 0.49 -0.21
CA ARG A 69 -12.99 1.04 -1.34
C ARG A 69 -11.65 0.34 -1.46
N VAL A 70 -11.26 0.07 -2.70
CA VAL A 70 -9.94 -0.44 -3.03
C VAL A 70 -9.31 0.51 -4.03
N HIS A 71 -8.14 1.02 -3.69
CA HIS A 71 -7.39 1.98 -4.49
C HIS A 71 -6.14 1.29 -5.03
N PHE A 72 -6.05 1.20 -6.34
CA PHE A 72 -4.83 0.80 -7.05
C PHE A 72 -4.09 2.09 -7.39
N VAL A 73 -3.11 2.44 -6.58
CA VAL A 73 -2.41 3.73 -6.67
C VAL A 73 -1.40 3.68 -7.83
N ASP A 74 -1.42 4.70 -8.70
CA ASP A 74 -0.40 4.86 -9.73
C ASP A 74 0.94 5.27 -9.10
N VAL A 75 1.76 4.28 -8.84
CA VAL A 75 3.13 4.42 -8.35
C VAL A 75 4.17 4.17 -9.45
N GLY A 76 3.75 4.25 -10.73
CA GLY A 76 4.58 3.85 -11.85
C GLY A 76 4.69 2.33 -11.94
N GLN A 77 5.91 1.81 -12.17
CA GLN A 77 6.13 0.36 -12.18
C GLN A 77 6.23 -0.11 -10.72
N GLY A 78 5.27 -0.95 -10.30
CA GLY A 78 5.17 -1.47 -8.94
C GLY A 78 3.74 -1.53 -8.43
N ASP A 79 3.55 -2.03 -7.23
CA ASP A 79 2.26 -2.17 -6.58
C ASP A 79 2.13 -1.25 -5.36
N CYS A 80 0.99 -0.61 -5.25
CA CYS A 80 0.52 0.02 -4.03
C CYS A 80 -1.00 -0.05 -4.02
N THR A 81 -1.56 -0.90 -3.16
CA THR A 81 -3.01 -1.07 -3.04
C THR A 81 -3.46 -0.65 -1.65
N ILE A 82 -4.44 0.24 -1.56
CA ILE A 82 -5.01 0.70 -0.29
C ILE A 82 -6.46 0.24 -0.20
N VAL A 83 -6.83 -0.36 0.92
CA VAL A 83 -8.21 -0.80 1.20
C VAL A 83 -8.77 -0.01 2.37
N GLU A 84 -9.90 0.68 2.14
CA GLU A 84 -10.71 1.30 3.17
C GLU A 84 -11.93 0.42 3.46
N PHE A 85 -11.97 -0.18 4.64
CA PHE A 85 -13.05 -1.08 5.04
C PHE A 85 -14.28 -0.31 5.55
N PRO A 86 -15.49 -0.89 5.43
CA PRO A 86 -16.74 -0.25 5.84
C PRO A 86 -16.78 0.18 7.32
N ASP A 87 -16.05 -0.51 8.19
CA ASP A 87 -15.98 -0.25 9.64
C ASP A 87 -14.90 0.77 10.04
N GLY A 88 -14.27 1.41 9.05
CA GLY A 88 -13.26 2.44 9.25
C GLY A 88 -11.83 1.92 9.46
N LYS A 89 -11.61 0.60 9.35
CA LYS A 89 -10.26 0.04 9.25
C LYS A 89 -9.64 0.39 7.90
N SER A 90 -8.32 0.31 7.82
CA SER A 90 -7.57 0.46 6.58
C SER A 90 -6.45 -0.57 6.48
N MET A 91 -6.16 -0.97 5.25
CA MET A 91 -5.05 -1.85 4.91
C MET A 91 -4.26 -1.23 3.76
N ILE A 92 -2.94 -1.37 3.81
CA ILE A 92 -2.07 -1.14 2.66
C ILE A 92 -1.38 -2.45 2.27
N VAL A 93 -1.30 -2.70 0.97
CA VAL A 93 -0.59 -3.84 0.38
C VAL A 93 0.43 -3.28 -0.59
N ASP A 94 1.70 -3.47 -0.27
CA ASP A 94 2.87 -2.95 -0.98
C ASP A 94 2.96 -1.41 -1.02
N GLY A 95 4.08 -0.86 -1.50
CA GLY A 95 4.36 0.57 -1.45
C GLY A 95 5.06 1.15 -2.69
N GLY A 96 5.26 0.34 -3.75
CA GLY A 96 5.98 0.76 -4.95
C GLY A 96 7.51 0.67 -4.81
N ASP A 97 8.24 1.25 -5.77
CA ASP A 97 9.70 1.07 -5.95
C ASP A 97 10.57 1.94 -5.04
N GLY A 98 9.97 2.81 -4.21
CA GLY A 98 10.69 3.70 -3.30
C GLY A 98 11.44 4.84 -3.99
N SER A 99 11.26 5.07 -5.29
CA SER A 99 11.75 6.29 -5.93
C SER A 99 11.08 7.52 -5.31
N GLU A 100 11.71 8.68 -5.42
CA GLU A 100 11.17 9.91 -4.82
C GLU A 100 9.73 10.19 -5.29
N GLU A 101 9.46 10.01 -6.57
CA GLU A 101 8.13 10.23 -7.13
C GLU A 101 7.11 9.23 -6.60
N THR A 102 7.43 7.93 -6.61
CA THR A 102 6.57 6.85 -6.14
C THR A 102 6.18 7.03 -4.69
N ARG A 103 7.17 7.22 -3.79
CA ARG A 103 6.89 7.41 -2.36
C ARG A 103 6.06 8.65 -2.09
N MET A 104 6.29 9.77 -2.82
CA MET A 104 5.48 10.97 -2.67
C MET A 104 4.04 10.77 -3.15
N ARG A 105 3.82 10.01 -4.23
CA ARG A 105 2.49 9.63 -4.70
C ARG A 105 1.77 8.77 -3.66
N ALA A 106 2.39 7.71 -3.14
CA ALA A 106 1.80 6.84 -2.12
C ALA A 106 1.43 7.62 -0.84
N ILE A 107 2.36 8.43 -0.30
CA ILE A 107 2.13 9.24 0.89
C ILE A 107 1.05 10.32 0.64
N GLY A 108 1.10 11.00 -0.51
CA GLY A 108 0.10 12.00 -0.90
C GLY A 108 -1.29 11.40 -1.00
N TYR A 109 -1.39 10.20 -1.57
CA TYR A 109 -2.64 9.44 -1.68
C TYR A 109 -3.21 9.07 -0.30
N CYS A 110 -2.39 8.48 0.58
CA CYS A 110 -2.80 8.16 1.96
C CYS A 110 -3.33 9.39 2.70
N ARG A 111 -2.68 10.56 2.51
CA ARG A 111 -3.14 11.82 3.10
C ARG A 111 -4.47 12.29 2.52
N ALA A 112 -4.67 12.18 1.21
CA ALA A 112 -5.94 12.53 0.57
C ALA A 112 -7.10 11.67 1.09
N LEU A 113 -6.82 10.40 1.46
CA LEU A 113 -7.79 9.51 2.11
C LEU A 113 -8.04 9.88 3.58
N GLY A 114 -7.22 10.75 4.19
CA GLY A 114 -7.31 11.09 5.61
C GLY A 114 -6.89 9.93 6.53
N ILE A 115 -5.98 9.07 6.07
CA ILE A 115 -5.45 7.98 6.87
C ILE A 115 -4.46 8.56 7.87
N ASP A 116 -4.71 8.34 9.17
CA ASP A 116 -3.80 8.70 10.25
C ASP A 116 -2.86 7.54 10.61
N ALA A 117 -3.35 6.31 10.55
CA ALA A 117 -2.59 5.08 10.76
C ALA A 117 -3.30 3.91 10.08
N PHE A 118 -2.53 2.92 9.62
CA PHE A 118 -3.08 1.68 9.08
C PHE A 118 -3.42 0.69 10.19
N ASP A 119 -4.53 -0.03 10.06
CA ASP A 119 -4.80 -1.19 10.91
C ASP A 119 -3.90 -2.37 10.51
N THR A 120 -3.67 -2.53 9.19
CA THR A 120 -2.84 -3.60 8.64
C THR A 120 -1.98 -3.08 7.49
N ALA A 121 -0.72 -3.49 7.44
CA ALA A 121 0.13 -3.37 6.27
C ALA A 121 0.60 -4.77 5.84
N VAL A 122 0.64 -5.02 4.55
CA VAL A 122 1.11 -6.28 3.98
C VAL A 122 2.21 -5.98 2.97
N LEU A 123 3.37 -6.57 3.17
CA LEU A 123 4.37 -6.72 2.12
C LEU A 123 4.17 -8.10 1.47
N THR A 124 3.81 -8.11 0.18
CA THR A 124 3.54 -9.37 -0.52
C THR A 124 4.80 -10.20 -0.67
N HIS A 125 5.88 -9.59 -1.12
CA HIS A 125 7.22 -10.17 -1.28
C HIS A 125 8.29 -9.07 -1.23
N THR A 126 9.58 -9.41 -1.33
CA THR A 126 10.66 -8.47 -1.00
C THR A 126 11.19 -7.65 -2.18
N ASP A 127 10.67 -7.80 -3.38
CA ASP A 127 11.15 -7.05 -4.54
C ASP A 127 10.97 -5.55 -4.36
N ALA A 128 11.89 -4.79 -4.93
CA ALA A 128 12.00 -3.36 -4.64
C ALA A 128 10.76 -2.56 -5.08
N ASP A 129 10.09 -2.96 -6.15
CA ASP A 129 8.88 -2.33 -6.67
C ASP A 129 7.60 -2.66 -5.86
N HIS A 130 7.76 -3.36 -4.73
CA HIS A 130 6.76 -3.62 -3.71
C HIS A 130 7.19 -3.12 -2.33
N ALA A 131 8.43 -3.43 -1.92
CA ALA A 131 8.95 -3.08 -0.61
C ALA A 131 9.46 -1.64 -0.51
N GLY A 132 9.90 -1.07 -1.65
CA GLY A 132 10.77 0.10 -1.66
C GLY A 132 10.14 1.40 -1.16
N GLY A 133 8.82 1.57 -1.21
CA GLY A 133 8.12 2.75 -0.70
C GLY A 133 7.27 2.48 0.54
N LEU A 134 7.14 1.21 0.94
CA LEU A 134 6.29 0.86 2.07
C LEU A 134 6.90 1.29 3.41
N ASP A 135 8.22 1.33 3.52
CA ASP A 135 8.93 1.88 4.68
C ASP A 135 8.64 3.37 4.88
N ASP A 136 8.64 4.16 3.80
CA ASP A 136 8.31 5.59 3.85
C ASP A 136 6.85 5.82 4.28
N VAL A 137 5.91 4.99 3.80
CA VAL A 137 4.51 5.02 4.24
C VAL A 137 4.40 4.66 5.72
N LEU A 138 5.09 3.63 6.20
CA LEU A 138 5.10 3.24 7.61
C LEU A 138 5.75 4.31 8.50
N ASN A 139 6.80 4.98 8.04
CA ASN A 139 7.41 6.10 8.76
C ASN A 139 6.46 7.29 8.90
N CYS A 140 5.54 7.50 7.95
CA CYS A 140 4.56 8.59 7.99
C CYS A 140 3.31 8.29 8.81
N PHE A 141 2.79 7.07 8.70
CA PHE A 141 1.47 6.70 9.21
C PHE A 141 1.52 5.56 10.23
N GLY A 142 2.56 4.74 10.19
CA GLY A 142 2.63 3.51 10.98
C GLY A 142 1.57 2.48 10.58
N ALA A 143 1.63 1.33 11.24
CA ALA A 143 0.60 0.29 11.18
C ALA A 143 0.52 -0.43 12.52
N LYS A 144 -0.65 -0.99 12.86
CA LYS A 144 -0.82 -1.78 14.09
C LYS A 144 -0.28 -3.19 13.90
N LEU A 145 -0.56 -3.78 12.74
CA LEU A 145 -0.17 -5.12 12.35
C LEU A 145 0.50 -5.08 10.98
N VAL A 146 1.62 -5.74 10.87
CA VAL A 146 2.40 -5.83 9.62
C VAL A 146 2.59 -7.30 9.28
N TYR A 147 2.20 -7.68 8.08
CA TYR A 147 2.53 -8.98 7.52
C TYR A 147 3.73 -8.87 6.60
N SER A 148 4.63 -9.83 6.72
CA SER A 148 5.92 -9.84 6.04
C SER A 148 6.25 -11.25 5.53
N PRO A 149 6.86 -11.39 4.34
CA PRO A 149 7.29 -12.70 3.84
C PRO A 149 8.39 -13.32 4.71
N PHE A 150 9.15 -12.51 5.46
CA PHE A 150 10.19 -12.97 6.38
C PHE A 150 10.17 -12.12 7.66
N LEU A 151 10.57 -12.71 8.79
CA LEU A 151 10.68 -12.00 10.08
C LEU A 151 12.06 -11.39 10.33
N ASN A 152 13.05 -11.73 9.53
CA ASN A 152 14.43 -11.26 9.68
C ASN A 152 14.93 -10.68 8.35
N GLY A 153 15.76 -9.64 8.45
CA GLY A 153 16.39 -9.03 7.27
C GLY A 153 17.23 -10.04 6.49
N ARG A 154 17.32 -9.87 5.18
CA ARG A 154 18.12 -10.67 4.25
C ARG A 154 19.35 -9.88 3.84
N GLU A 155 20.50 -10.55 3.75
CA GLU A 155 21.76 -9.90 3.35
C GLU A 155 21.63 -9.33 1.92
N GLY A 156 21.97 -8.06 1.77
CA GLY A 156 21.91 -7.34 0.48
C GLY A 156 20.55 -6.75 0.12
N ASP A 157 19.47 -7.09 0.84
CA ASP A 157 18.14 -6.56 0.58
C ASP A 157 17.88 -5.30 1.43
N THR A 158 18.24 -4.14 0.87
CA THR A 158 18.15 -2.86 1.59
C THR A 158 16.72 -2.34 1.72
N ALA A 159 15.86 -2.56 0.73
CA ALA A 159 14.46 -2.16 0.77
C ALA A 159 13.70 -2.93 1.85
N PHE A 160 13.88 -4.24 1.88
CA PHE A 160 13.27 -5.08 2.90
C PHE A 160 13.78 -4.77 4.32
N ALA A 161 15.09 -4.49 4.46
CA ALA A 161 15.65 -4.09 5.75
C ALA A 161 15.08 -2.74 6.24
N ALA A 162 14.86 -1.78 5.34
CA ALA A 162 14.22 -0.49 5.65
C ALA A 162 12.77 -0.69 6.09
N PHE A 163 12.01 -1.52 5.38
CA PHE A 163 10.64 -1.89 5.75
C PHE A 163 10.54 -2.51 7.15
N LEU A 164 11.36 -3.52 7.47
CA LEU A 164 11.36 -4.13 8.80
C LEU A 164 11.71 -3.12 9.90
N LYS A 165 12.66 -2.22 9.61
CA LYS A 165 13.02 -1.15 10.53
C LYS A 165 11.85 -0.19 10.75
N ALA A 166 11.19 0.27 9.70
CA ALA A 166 10.05 1.17 9.78
C ALA A 166 8.89 0.54 10.56
N ALA A 167 8.59 -0.76 10.33
CA ALA A 167 7.60 -1.50 11.10
C ALA A 167 7.94 -1.56 12.60
N ALA A 168 9.21 -1.81 12.94
CA ALA A 168 9.69 -1.83 14.32
C ALA A 168 9.63 -0.44 14.97
N ASP A 169 10.05 0.61 14.26
CA ASP A 169 10.02 1.99 14.76
C ASP A 169 8.58 2.48 14.98
N ALA A 170 7.64 2.04 14.16
CA ALA A 170 6.21 2.29 14.33
C ALA A 170 5.59 1.51 15.52
N GLY A 171 6.33 0.57 16.12
CA GLY A 171 5.84 -0.30 17.18
C GLY A 171 4.79 -1.31 16.71
N ALA A 172 4.79 -1.67 15.43
CA ALA A 172 3.87 -2.61 14.84
C ALA A 172 4.12 -4.05 15.35
N GLU A 173 3.05 -4.83 15.47
CA GLU A 173 3.17 -6.28 15.56
C GLU A 173 3.53 -6.83 14.19
N VAL A 174 4.66 -7.52 14.05
CA VAL A 174 5.10 -8.11 12.77
C VAL A 174 4.82 -9.60 12.78
N ARG A 175 4.09 -10.09 11.77
CA ARG A 175 3.75 -11.49 11.57
C ARG A 175 4.25 -11.98 10.22
N LEU A 176 4.51 -13.27 10.14
CA LEU A 176 4.81 -13.92 8.86
C LEU A 176 3.55 -13.99 8.00
N SER A 177 3.67 -13.63 6.73
CA SER A 177 2.62 -13.89 5.75
C SER A 177 2.48 -15.40 5.52
N GLN A 178 1.28 -15.93 5.73
CA GLN A 178 0.99 -17.34 5.53
C GLN A 178 -0.49 -17.57 5.26
N MET A 179 -0.80 -18.69 4.63
CA MET A 179 -2.17 -19.13 4.40
C MET A 179 -2.97 -19.15 5.70
N PHE A 180 -4.23 -18.70 5.64
CA PHE A 180 -5.19 -18.54 6.73
C PHE A 180 -4.95 -17.35 7.68
N GLU A 181 -3.93 -16.51 7.47
CA GLU A 181 -3.98 -15.19 8.10
C GLU A 181 -5.18 -14.44 7.55
N ALA A 182 -6.03 -13.94 8.44
CA ALA A 182 -7.31 -13.37 8.06
C ALA A 182 -7.70 -12.19 8.94
N GLY A 183 -8.62 -11.39 8.44
CA GLY A 183 -9.27 -10.34 9.22
C GLY A 183 -10.73 -10.21 8.85
N VAL A 184 -11.55 -9.91 9.86
CA VAL A 184 -12.99 -9.76 9.74
C VAL A 184 -13.43 -8.38 10.23
N SER A 185 -14.62 -7.95 9.80
CA SER A 185 -15.24 -6.71 10.26
C SER A 185 -15.44 -6.69 11.78
N ARG A 186 -15.59 -5.49 12.36
CA ARG A 186 -15.86 -5.34 13.81
C ARG A 186 -17.28 -5.70 14.21
N THR A 187 -18.21 -5.71 13.26
CA THR A 187 -19.63 -5.97 13.49
C THR A 187 -20.20 -6.85 12.39
N GLN A 188 -21.36 -7.47 12.62
CA GLN A 188 -22.08 -8.23 11.60
C GLN A 188 -22.67 -7.32 10.52
N GLU A 189 -22.98 -6.07 10.86
CA GLU A 189 -23.42 -5.09 9.88
C GLU A 189 -22.26 -4.75 8.95
N ASN A 190 -22.50 -4.80 7.64
CA ASN A 190 -21.48 -4.63 6.62
C ASN A 190 -20.31 -5.63 6.78
N PHE A 191 -20.64 -6.90 7.03
CA PHE A 191 -19.65 -7.96 7.17
C PHE A 191 -18.75 -8.06 5.96
N TYR A 192 -17.46 -8.06 6.20
CA TYR A 192 -16.42 -8.35 5.24
C TYR A 192 -15.38 -9.25 5.87
N TYR A 193 -14.63 -9.93 5.05
CA TYR A 193 -13.38 -10.56 5.46
C TYR A 193 -12.33 -10.50 4.36
N TRP A 194 -11.10 -10.58 4.78
CA TRP A 194 -9.98 -10.86 3.91
C TRP A 194 -9.21 -12.04 4.46
N MET A 195 -8.56 -12.81 3.59
CA MET A 195 -7.77 -13.96 3.97
C MET A 195 -6.63 -14.20 3.01
N MET A 196 -5.45 -14.53 3.53
CA MET A 196 -4.31 -14.96 2.72
C MET A 196 -4.52 -16.40 2.27
N LEU A 197 -4.38 -16.65 0.96
CA LEU A 197 -4.45 -17.96 0.33
C LEU A 197 -3.06 -18.51 -0.01
N SER A 198 -2.03 -17.67 0.02
CA SER A 198 -0.61 -17.96 -0.18
C SER A 198 0.19 -17.01 0.70
N PRO A 199 1.42 -17.38 1.14
CA PRO A 199 2.13 -18.65 0.94
C PRO A 199 1.49 -19.87 1.63
N PHE A 200 1.61 -21.04 1.01
CA PHE A 200 0.95 -22.28 1.47
C PHE A 200 1.59 -22.92 2.69
N SER A 201 2.81 -22.54 3.06
CA SER A 201 3.53 -23.21 4.16
C SER A 201 4.50 -22.27 4.85
N PRO A 202 4.62 -22.37 6.19
CA PRO A 202 5.70 -21.73 6.94
C PRO A 202 7.10 -22.29 6.65
N GLU A 203 7.24 -23.33 5.83
CA GLU A 203 8.54 -23.90 5.43
C GLU A 203 9.45 -22.90 4.72
N ILE A 204 8.87 -21.80 4.26
CA ILE A 204 9.57 -20.68 3.61
C ILE A 204 10.38 -19.85 4.60
N ALA A 205 10.00 -19.83 5.88
CA ALA A 205 10.74 -19.12 6.93
C ALA A 205 12.17 -19.69 7.16
N ASP A 206 12.40 -20.94 6.74
CA ASP A 206 13.66 -21.69 6.90
C ASP A 206 14.45 -21.83 5.58
N LEU A 207 14.06 -21.15 4.51
CA LEU A 207 14.89 -21.13 3.30
C LEU A 207 16.27 -20.54 3.66
N PRO A 208 17.37 -21.27 3.42
CA PRO A 208 18.70 -20.76 3.69
C PRO A 208 18.91 -19.46 2.93
N ALA A 209 19.40 -18.42 3.59
CA ALA A 209 19.88 -17.22 2.92
C ALA A 209 20.90 -17.65 1.86
N GLY A 210 20.54 -17.54 0.58
CA GLY A 210 21.37 -17.97 -0.55
C GLY A 210 20.90 -19.20 -1.33
N SER A 211 19.67 -19.74 -1.10
CA SER A 211 19.06 -20.60 -2.11
C SER A 211 18.77 -19.75 -3.32
N GLU A 212 19.66 -19.81 -4.30
CA GLU A 212 19.42 -19.24 -5.62
C GLU A 212 18.16 -19.90 -6.17
N GLU A 213 17.19 -19.07 -6.65
CA GLU A 213 16.13 -19.42 -7.59
C GLU A 213 14.77 -19.93 -7.10
N GLU A 214 14.37 -19.82 -5.84
CA GLU A 214 12.94 -19.60 -5.69
C GLU A 214 12.72 -18.11 -5.78
N SER A 215 12.07 -17.69 -6.85
CA SER A 215 11.72 -16.28 -7.09
C SER A 215 11.01 -15.76 -5.85
N THR A 216 11.42 -14.58 -5.35
CA THR A 216 10.71 -13.90 -4.25
C THR A 216 9.22 -13.77 -4.55
N ASN A 217 8.86 -13.76 -5.85
CA ASN A 217 7.49 -13.76 -6.35
C ASN A 217 6.67 -14.98 -5.89
N ASP A 218 7.30 -16.15 -5.71
CA ASP A 218 6.61 -17.36 -5.23
C ASP A 218 6.19 -17.26 -3.76
N LEU A 219 6.72 -16.26 -3.04
CA LEU A 219 6.35 -15.94 -1.67
C LEU A 219 5.21 -14.92 -1.57
N SER A 220 4.73 -14.42 -2.70
CA SER A 220 3.68 -13.40 -2.73
C SER A 220 2.49 -13.79 -1.88
N ALA A 221 2.12 -12.88 -0.98
CA ALA A 221 0.85 -12.98 -0.28
C ALA A 221 -0.29 -12.79 -1.27
N VAL A 222 -1.03 -13.86 -1.53
CA VAL A 222 -2.27 -13.80 -2.31
C VAL A 222 -3.43 -13.58 -1.35
N ILE A 223 -4.14 -12.46 -1.51
CA ILE A 223 -5.17 -12.01 -0.59
C ILE A 223 -6.54 -12.06 -1.26
N TYR A 224 -7.44 -12.84 -0.69
CA TYR A 224 -8.86 -12.85 -1.03
C TYR A 224 -9.60 -11.87 -0.13
N LEU A 225 -10.47 -11.05 -0.70
CA LEU A 225 -11.32 -10.10 0.02
C LEU A 225 -12.76 -10.24 -0.44
N GLU A 226 -13.69 -10.36 0.50
CA GLU A 226 -15.13 -10.43 0.22
C GLU A 226 -15.89 -9.36 1.01
N TYR A 227 -16.78 -8.66 0.31
CA TYR A 227 -17.75 -7.72 0.88
C TYR A 227 -19.02 -7.66 0.06
N ALA A 228 -20.18 -7.70 0.73
CA ALA A 228 -21.51 -7.55 0.12
C ALA A 228 -21.74 -8.49 -1.08
N GLY A 229 -21.19 -9.72 -1.04
CA GLY A 229 -21.28 -10.71 -2.11
C GLY A 229 -20.40 -10.39 -3.33
N ARG A 230 -19.42 -9.52 -3.19
CA ARG A 230 -18.40 -9.22 -4.19
C ARG A 230 -17.06 -9.71 -3.72
N ALA A 231 -16.31 -10.34 -4.62
CA ALA A 231 -15.02 -10.94 -4.32
C ALA A 231 -13.90 -10.34 -5.16
N LEU A 232 -12.78 -10.03 -4.49
CA LEU A 232 -11.53 -9.54 -5.07
C LEU A 232 -10.38 -10.48 -4.72
N LEU A 233 -9.53 -10.79 -5.68
CA LEU A 233 -8.26 -11.46 -5.48
C LEU A 233 -7.10 -10.51 -5.82
N LEU A 234 -6.24 -10.25 -4.83
CA LEU A 234 -4.97 -9.55 -4.99
C LEU A 234 -3.87 -10.62 -5.01
N THR A 235 -3.11 -10.69 -6.09
CA THR A 235 -2.16 -11.79 -6.31
C THR A 235 -0.71 -11.42 -6.06
N GLY A 236 -0.42 -10.14 -5.73
CA GLY A 236 0.96 -9.66 -5.70
C GLY A 236 1.65 -9.99 -7.02
N ASP A 237 2.83 -10.54 -6.94
CA ASP A 237 3.58 -11.03 -8.09
C ASP A 237 3.65 -12.56 -8.17
N ALA A 238 2.66 -13.23 -7.57
CA ALA A 238 2.55 -14.69 -7.60
C ALA A 238 2.79 -15.22 -9.02
N SER A 239 3.73 -16.17 -9.15
CA SER A 239 4.04 -16.81 -10.41
C SER A 239 2.93 -17.77 -10.83
N ALA A 240 2.91 -18.16 -12.10
CA ALA A 240 1.99 -19.18 -12.59
C ALA A 240 2.07 -20.49 -11.79
N ALA A 241 3.22 -20.85 -11.23
CA ALA A 241 3.37 -22.02 -10.37
C ALA A 241 2.58 -21.91 -9.06
N VAL A 242 2.56 -20.73 -8.44
CA VAL A 242 1.75 -20.45 -7.24
C VAL A 242 0.26 -20.44 -7.61
N GLU A 243 -0.08 -19.81 -8.73
CA GLU A 243 -1.46 -19.77 -9.23
C GLU A 243 -1.99 -21.17 -9.54
N ASP A 244 -1.19 -22.02 -10.20
CA ASP A 244 -1.57 -23.43 -10.50
C ASP A 244 -1.79 -24.24 -9.22
N ARG A 245 -0.97 -24.02 -8.18
CA ARG A 245 -1.18 -24.67 -6.86
C ARG A 245 -2.49 -24.22 -6.22
N LEU A 246 -2.86 -22.93 -6.32
CA LEU A 246 -4.15 -22.44 -5.84
C LEU A 246 -5.30 -23.10 -6.58
N VAL A 247 -5.21 -23.17 -7.92
CA VAL A 247 -6.23 -23.77 -8.77
C VAL A 247 -6.38 -25.26 -8.47
N ASP A 248 -5.27 -25.99 -8.36
CA ASP A 248 -5.27 -27.44 -8.06
C ASP A 248 -5.87 -27.72 -6.68
N ALA A 249 -5.47 -26.97 -5.65
CA ALA A 249 -6.01 -27.12 -4.30
C ALA A 249 -7.52 -26.81 -4.26
N TYR A 250 -7.95 -25.79 -4.97
CA TYR A 250 -9.37 -25.41 -5.08
C TYR A 250 -10.17 -26.49 -5.81
N ALA A 251 -9.69 -26.92 -6.98
CA ALA A 251 -10.36 -27.93 -7.80
C ALA A 251 -10.46 -29.31 -7.10
N ALA A 252 -9.38 -29.71 -6.40
CA ALA A 252 -9.35 -30.99 -5.69
C ALA A 252 -10.37 -31.12 -4.56
N THR A 253 -10.79 -29.99 -3.97
CA THR A 253 -11.63 -29.96 -2.77
C THR A 253 -12.96 -29.23 -2.97
N GLY A 254 -13.22 -28.63 -4.16
CA GLY A 254 -14.36 -27.77 -4.39
C GLY A 254 -14.34 -26.52 -3.50
N GLY A 255 -13.13 -26.01 -3.21
CA GLY A 255 -12.91 -24.84 -2.36
C GLY A 255 -12.74 -25.15 -0.87
N ALA A 256 -13.05 -26.35 -0.40
CA ALA A 256 -12.97 -26.68 1.04
C ALA A 256 -11.53 -26.58 1.62
N ALA A 257 -10.48 -26.66 0.78
CA ALA A 257 -9.11 -26.44 1.21
C ALA A 257 -8.86 -25.02 1.75
N PHE A 258 -9.72 -24.07 1.42
CA PHE A 258 -9.62 -22.66 1.83
C PHE A 258 -10.67 -22.27 2.89
N GLU A 259 -11.45 -23.21 3.40
CA GLU A 259 -12.37 -22.93 4.49
C GLU A 259 -11.59 -22.74 5.79
N TRP A 260 -11.91 -21.66 6.50
CA TRP A 260 -11.25 -21.30 7.75
C TRP A 260 -12.25 -20.77 8.78
N ALA A 261 -12.18 -21.28 10.01
CA ALA A 261 -12.97 -20.77 11.12
C ALA A 261 -12.19 -19.62 11.79
N GLU A 262 -12.74 -18.40 11.70
CA GLU A 262 -12.15 -17.19 12.28
C GLU A 262 -12.96 -16.71 13.47
N GLN A 263 -12.29 -16.16 14.49
CA GLN A 263 -12.95 -15.61 15.65
C GLN A 263 -13.30 -14.13 15.43
N ALA A 264 -14.57 -13.88 15.13
CA ALA A 264 -15.09 -12.52 15.06
C ALA A 264 -15.50 -12.00 16.45
N PRO A 265 -15.62 -10.68 16.65
CA PRO A 265 -16.05 -10.10 17.93
C PRO A 265 -17.43 -10.56 18.42
N TRP A 266 -18.26 -11.12 17.56
CA TRP A 266 -19.61 -11.61 17.86
C TRP A 266 -19.72 -13.15 17.86
N GLY A 267 -18.62 -13.88 17.69
CA GLY A 267 -18.57 -15.36 17.65
C GLY A 267 -17.82 -15.89 16.44
N ASP A 268 -17.66 -17.20 16.37
CA ASP A 268 -16.93 -17.84 15.28
C ASP A 268 -17.68 -17.70 13.95
N VAL A 269 -16.94 -17.42 12.90
CA VAL A 269 -17.41 -17.33 11.51
C VAL A 269 -16.62 -18.27 10.63
N LEU A 270 -17.29 -18.95 9.71
CA LEU A 270 -16.62 -19.75 8.69
C LEU A 270 -16.38 -18.89 7.47
N LEU A 271 -15.11 -18.70 7.12
CA LEU A 271 -14.67 -18.03 5.91
C LEU A 271 -14.56 -19.04 4.79
N CYS A 272 -15.17 -18.78 3.64
CA CYS A 272 -15.25 -19.71 2.51
C CYS A 272 -14.94 -18.95 1.21
N PRO A 273 -13.66 -18.71 0.89
CA PRO A 273 -13.29 -18.05 -0.35
C PRO A 273 -13.80 -18.79 -1.59
N LYS A 274 -14.42 -18.03 -2.49
CA LYS A 274 -14.94 -18.55 -3.76
C LYS A 274 -14.12 -17.97 -4.89
N LEU A 275 -13.34 -18.80 -5.56
CA LEU A 275 -12.49 -18.39 -6.65
C LEU A 275 -13.18 -18.45 -8.02
N GLU A 276 -14.29 -19.17 -8.14
CA GLU A 276 -15.05 -19.16 -9.38
C GLU A 276 -15.82 -17.85 -9.56
N GLU A 277 -15.78 -17.35 -10.78
CA GLU A 277 -16.56 -16.18 -11.21
C GLU A 277 -16.31 -14.93 -10.34
N LEU A 278 -15.04 -14.62 -10.08
CA LEU A 278 -14.66 -13.44 -9.32
C LEU A 278 -15.17 -12.14 -9.97
N ASP A 279 -15.60 -11.21 -9.14
CA ASP A 279 -15.92 -9.87 -9.61
C ASP A 279 -14.68 -9.09 -10.02
N PHE A 280 -13.59 -9.24 -9.24
CA PHE A 280 -12.39 -8.43 -9.35
C PHE A 280 -11.12 -9.28 -9.20
N LEU A 281 -10.17 -9.07 -10.11
CA LEU A 281 -8.84 -9.69 -10.06
C LEU A 281 -7.79 -8.60 -10.26
N LYS A 282 -6.80 -8.48 -9.37
CA LYS A 282 -5.55 -7.79 -9.69
C LYS A 282 -4.67 -8.76 -10.47
N ALA A 283 -4.17 -8.32 -11.62
CA ALA A 283 -3.22 -9.11 -12.41
C ALA A 283 -1.94 -9.38 -11.63
N GLY A 284 -1.48 -10.61 -11.63
CA GLY A 284 -0.21 -10.99 -11.02
C GLY A 284 0.96 -10.34 -11.77
N HIS A 285 2.00 -9.95 -11.03
CA HIS A 285 3.28 -9.48 -11.53
C HIS A 285 3.10 -8.41 -12.63
N HIS A 286 2.30 -7.38 -12.32
CA HIS A 286 2.00 -6.24 -13.20
C HIS A 286 1.45 -6.63 -14.58
N GLY A 287 0.86 -7.82 -14.71
CA GLY A 287 0.42 -8.38 -15.98
C GLY A 287 1.54 -9.04 -16.78
N SER A 288 2.57 -9.56 -16.13
CA SER A 288 3.63 -10.39 -16.74
C SER A 288 3.03 -11.58 -17.52
N GLY A 289 3.77 -12.04 -18.53
CA GLY A 289 3.41 -13.28 -19.25
C GLY A 289 3.56 -14.57 -18.42
N ASN A 290 4.20 -14.48 -17.25
CA ASN A 290 4.45 -15.59 -16.35
C ASN A 290 3.47 -15.61 -15.16
N SER A 291 2.45 -14.78 -15.18
CA SER A 291 1.42 -14.67 -14.15
C SER A 291 0.05 -14.43 -14.78
N THR A 292 -1.01 -14.51 -14.00
CA THR A 292 -2.40 -14.51 -14.48
C THR A 292 -2.57 -15.56 -15.59
N GLY A 293 -2.16 -16.79 -15.22
CA GLY A 293 -2.09 -17.93 -16.10
C GLY A 293 -3.45 -18.40 -16.59
N GLU A 294 -3.47 -19.22 -17.63
CA GLU A 294 -4.69 -19.73 -18.24
C GLU A 294 -5.57 -20.50 -17.24
N ALA A 295 -4.97 -21.26 -16.32
CA ALA A 295 -5.70 -22.04 -15.32
C ALA A 295 -6.42 -21.12 -14.32
N LEU A 296 -5.72 -20.13 -13.75
CA LEU A 296 -6.31 -19.15 -12.85
C LEU A 296 -7.39 -18.33 -13.55
N ALA A 297 -7.12 -17.81 -14.75
CA ALA A 297 -8.08 -17.04 -15.51
C ALA A 297 -9.36 -17.83 -15.80
N LYS A 298 -9.25 -19.12 -16.15
CA LYS A 298 -10.39 -20.01 -16.39
C LYS A 298 -11.21 -20.31 -15.12
N LEU A 299 -10.56 -20.51 -13.98
CA LEU A 299 -11.22 -20.71 -12.70
C LEU A 299 -11.95 -19.43 -12.29
N CYS A 300 -11.21 -18.32 -12.23
CA CYS A 300 -11.71 -17.06 -11.69
C CYS A 300 -12.69 -16.34 -12.63
N ARG A 301 -12.52 -16.42 -13.93
CA ARG A 301 -13.36 -15.73 -14.96
C ARG A 301 -13.71 -14.29 -14.56
N PRO A 302 -12.75 -13.45 -14.19
CA PRO A 302 -13.02 -12.18 -13.54
C PRO A 302 -13.89 -11.28 -14.41
N GLN A 303 -14.76 -10.49 -13.78
CA GLN A 303 -15.54 -9.46 -14.48
C GLN A 303 -14.69 -8.22 -14.74
N ASN A 304 -13.75 -7.91 -13.82
CA ASN A 304 -12.87 -6.76 -13.91
C ASN A 304 -11.44 -7.19 -13.59
N LEU A 305 -10.50 -6.80 -14.45
CA LEU A 305 -9.07 -6.99 -14.25
C LEU A 305 -8.41 -5.64 -13.96
N PHE A 306 -7.70 -5.55 -12.84
CA PHE A 306 -6.88 -4.39 -12.49
C PHE A 306 -5.40 -4.71 -12.74
N VAL A 307 -4.69 -3.80 -13.39
CA VAL A 307 -3.27 -3.97 -13.69
C VAL A 307 -2.52 -2.74 -13.19
N SER A 308 -1.68 -2.93 -12.18
CA SER A 308 -0.74 -1.91 -11.72
C SER A 308 0.54 -2.04 -12.52
N CYS A 309 0.86 -1.06 -13.36
CA CYS A 309 2.07 -1.04 -14.16
C CYS A 309 2.43 0.39 -14.56
N GLY A 310 3.70 0.64 -14.87
CA GLY A 310 4.18 1.96 -15.24
C GLY A 310 4.02 2.26 -16.73
N ALA A 311 3.68 3.49 -17.07
CA ALA A 311 3.62 3.95 -18.45
C ALA A 311 4.99 3.85 -19.11
N GLY A 312 5.04 3.17 -20.26
CA GLY A 312 6.28 2.97 -21.01
C GLY A 312 7.32 2.10 -20.31
N ASN A 313 6.90 1.22 -19.38
CA ASN A 313 7.79 0.32 -18.67
C ASN A 313 8.63 -0.55 -19.65
N GLY A 314 9.86 -0.85 -19.25
CA GLY A 314 10.81 -1.62 -20.07
C GLY A 314 10.53 -3.13 -20.10
N TYR A 315 9.57 -3.61 -19.32
CA TYR A 315 9.23 -5.04 -19.17
C TYR A 315 8.20 -5.48 -20.21
N GLY A 316 7.49 -4.54 -20.85
CA GLY A 316 6.38 -4.84 -21.76
C GLY A 316 5.10 -5.30 -21.05
N HIS A 317 4.91 -4.84 -19.80
CA HIS A 317 3.71 -5.11 -19.02
C HIS A 317 2.61 -4.08 -19.31
N PRO A 318 1.30 -4.50 -19.30
CA PRO A 318 0.88 -5.88 -19.27
C PRO A 318 1.17 -6.61 -20.61
N SER A 319 1.49 -7.90 -20.50
CA SER A 319 1.72 -8.76 -21.65
C SER A 319 0.41 -9.11 -22.37
N LEU A 320 0.51 -9.38 -23.68
CA LEU A 320 -0.63 -9.89 -24.43
C LEU A 320 -1.11 -11.25 -23.93
N ALA A 321 -0.23 -12.05 -23.32
CA ALA A 321 -0.59 -13.35 -22.76
C ALA A 321 -1.51 -13.19 -21.53
N CYS A 322 -1.16 -12.33 -20.58
CA CYS A 322 -1.98 -12.04 -19.41
C CYS A 322 -3.38 -11.56 -19.83
N ILE A 323 -3.46 -10.51 -20.65
CA ILE A 323 -4.74 -9.98 -21.13
C ILE A 323 -5.52 -11.03 -21.93
N GLY A 324 -4.82 -11.78 -22.79
CA GLY A 324 -5.41 -12.83 -23.62
C GLY A 324 -6.02 -13.97 -22.81
N ASN A 325 -5.37 -14.41 -21.73
CA ASN A 325 -5.89 -15.45 -20.83
C ASN A 325 -7.22 -15.02 -20.20
N VAL A 326 -7.28 -13.78 -19.69
CA VAL A 326 -8.51 -13.26 -19.07
C VAL A 326 -9.62 -13.11 -20.08
N LEU A 327 -9.35 -12.51 -21.25
CA LEU A 327 -10.38 -12.35 -22.30
C LEU A 327 -10.82 -13.67 -22.94
N ALA A 328 -9.95 -14.68 -22.98
CA ALA A 328 -10.34 -16.03 -23.40
C ALA A 328 -11.28 -16.70 -22.39
N ALA A 329 -11.06 -16.46 -21.08
CA ALA A 329 -11.92 -16.99 -20.02
C ALA A 329 -13.23 -16.21 -19.89
N ASN A 330 -13.19 -14.88 -19.97
CA ASN A 330 -14.32 -13.99 -19.97
C ASN A 330 -14.18 -12.88 -21.03
N PRO A 331 -14.77 -13.02 -22.20
CA PRO A 331 -14.70 -12.01 -23.27
C PRO A 331 -15.36 -10.67 -22.96
N ARG A 332 -16.06 -10.56 -21.81
CA ARG A 332 -16.70 -9.32 -21.33
C ARG A 332 -15.95 -8.69 -20.17
N ALA A 333 -14.80 -9.22 -19.80
CA ALA A 333 -13.99 -8.64 -18.73
C ALA A 333 -13.59 -7.20 -19.08
N GLU A 334 -13.78 -6.29 -18.15
CA GLU A 334 -13.28 -4.92 -18.25
C GLU A 334 -11.86 -4.87 -17.70
N ILE A 335 -10.99 -4.11 -18.37
CA ILE A 335 -9.56 -4.04 -18.02
C ILE A 335 -9.22 -2.62 -17.67
N TYR A 336 -8.71 -2.43 -16.46
CA TYR A 336 -8.30 -1.14 -15.89
C TYR A 336 -6.81 -1.17 -15.62
N ARG A 337 -6.06 -0.21 -16.20
CA ARG A 337 -4.61 -0.16 -16.13
C ARG A 337 -4.16 1.19 -15.56
N THR A 338 -3.25 1.17 -14.59
CA THR A 338 -2.74 2.41 -13.97
C THR A 338 -1.90 3.25 -14.93
N ASP A 339 -1.20 2.64 -15.88
CA ASP A 339 -0.39 3.34 -16.89
C ASP A 339 -1.23 4.13 -17.93
N GLU A 340 -2.51 3.81 -18.05
CA GLU A 340 -3.46 4.50 -18.95
C GLU A 340 -4.41 5.43 -18.21
N LEU A 341 -4.79 5.08 -16.99
CA LEU A 341 -5.88 5.71 -16.24
C LEU A 341 -5.43 6.51 -15.02
N GLY A 342 -4.13 6.43 -14.65
CA GLY A 342 -3.68 6.90 -13.35
C GLY A 342 -4.17 6.00 -12.23
N SER A 343 -4.33 6.54 -11.03
CA SER A 343 -4.86 5.78 -9.90
C SER A 343 -6.32 5.38 -10.13
N ILE A 344 -6.68 4.15 -9.75
CA ILE A 344 -7.99 3.55 -9.97
C ILE A 344 -8.64 3.26 -8.64
N MET A 345 -9.90 3.63 -8.48
CA MET A 345 -10.70 3.38 -7.28
C MET A 345 -11.89 2.49 -7.59
N LEU A 346 -11.91 1.30 -6.98
CA LEU A 346 -13.07 0.43 -6.89
C LEU A 346 -13.86 0.80 -5.64
N THR A 347 -15.17 1.03 -5.78
CA THR A 347 -16.09 1.23 -4.65
C THR A 347 -17.17 0.15 -4.68
N VAL A 348 -17.34 -0.57 -3.57
CA VAL A 348 -18.43 -1.56 -3.38
C VAL A 348 -19.33 -1.07 -2.26
N LYS A 349 -20.63 -0.98 -2.53
CA LYS A 349 -21.65 -0.54 -1.58
C LYS A 349 -22.23 -1.72 -0.79
N ALA A 350 -22.89 -1.43 0.33
CA ALA A 350 -23.50 -2.43 1.19
C ALA A 350 -24.60 -3.30 0.49
N ASP A 351 -25.16 -2.83 -0.62
CA ASP A 351 -26.13 -3.59 -1.43
C ASP A 351 -25.46 -4.44 -2.54
N GLY A 352 -24.13 -4.46 -2.60
CA GLY A 352 -23.35 -5.16 -3.61
C GLY A 352 -23.22 -4.40 -4.94
N ALA A 353 -23.80 -3.22 -5.08
CA ALA A 353 -23.53 -2.37 -6.24
C ALA A 353 -22.09 -1.86 -6.19
N TYR A 354 -21.44 -1.82 -7.35
CA TYR A 354 -20.06 -1.32 -7.43
C TYR A 354 -19.87 -0.32 -8.56
N SER A 355 -18.79 0.44 -8.45
CA SER A 355 -18.31 1.32 -9.51
C SER A 355 -16.79 1.34 -9.51
N VAL A 356 -16.21 1.54 -10.69
CA VAL A 356 -14.77 1.77 -10.89
C VAL A 356 -14.60 3.17 -11.47
N GLY A 357 -13.70 3.95 -10.92
CA GLY A 357 -13.39 5.30 -11.35
C GLY A 357 -11.90 5.58 -11.34
N CYS A 358 -11.47 6.58 -12.11
CA CYS A 358 -10.11 7.10 -12.07
C CYS A 358 -10.01 8.19 -11.00
N VAL A 359 -8.87 8.26 -10.33
CA VAL A 359 -8.54 9.27 -9.33
C VAL A 359 -7.29 10.00 -9.81
N GLY A 360 -7.42 11.28 -10.07
CA GLY A 360 -6.32 12.09 -10.60
C GLY A 360 -6.35 13.51 -10.09
#